data_04082b09ca65d1799e33ab17e2f705f8
#
_entry.id   04082b09ca65d1799e33ab17e2f705f8
#
_cell.length_a   1.000
_cell.length_b   1.000
_cell.length_c   1.000
_cell.angle_alpha   90.00
_cell.angle_beta   90.00
_cell.angle_gamma   90.00
#
_symmetry.space_group_name_H-M   'P 1'
#
loop_
_entity.id
_entity.type
_entity.pdbx_description
1 polymer ?
#
loop_
_entity_poly.entity_id
_entity_poly.type
_entity_poly.pdbx_seq_one_letter_code
_entity_poly.pdbx_strand_id
1 'polypeptide(L)'
;MSRRTTRVLTLVAVIAALVAACARTEWREVETPDGGFRILMQGDPRVEKSALDTPSGQITGNLYLVEVKDAAFGVGYSDFPVAIVQEASPRQLFSVVRDGWMKRIQGKLQNDGTDIKLENKYPGMEFAASGQLDGRDAYLRGRLYLVDNRLYQVIVFGTKSAMPVSDINQFLGSFKLVPRHETATVKIEANKKP
;
A
#
# COMPACT_ATOMS: atom_id res chain seq x y z
N MET A 1 -38.59 43.13 17.22
CA MET A 1 -37.99 41.79 16.98
C MET A 1 -36.89 41.55 18.01
N SER A 2 -37.05 40.50 18.78
CA SER A 2 -36.43 40.35 20.12
C SER A 2 -34.96 39.90 20.00
N ARG A 3 -34.09 40.56 20.81
CA ARG A 3 -32.66 40.17 21.00
C ARG A 3 -32.44 38.69 21.34
N ARG A 4 -33.48 37.96 21.76
CA ARG A 4 -33.45 36.50 22.05
C ARG A 4 -33.39 35.64 20.77
N THR A 5 -34.11 36.04 19.71
CA THR A 5 -34.10 35.28 18.42
C THR A 5 -32.76 35.36 17.70
N THR A 6 -32.08 36.51 17.79
CA THR A 6 -30.75 36.68 17.17
C THR A 6 -29.68 35.81 17.85
N ARG A 7 -29.73 35.68 19.19
CA ARG A 7 -28.79 34.84 19.95
C ARG A 7 -28.96 33.36 19.71
N VAL A 8 -30.19 32.89 19.51
CA VAL A 8 -30.46 31.47 19.19
C VAL A 8 -29.97 31.11 17.77
N LEU A 9 -30.18 31.99 16.79
CA LEU A 9 -29.68 31.79 15.44
C LEU A 9 -28.15 31.75 15.39
N THR A 10 -27.46 32.60 16.17
CA THR A 10 -25.98 32.61 16.22
C THR A 10 -25.43 31.33 16.87
N LEU A 11 -26.09 30.81 17.89
CA LEU A 11 -25.68 29.59 18.58
C LEU A 11 -25.84 28.35 17.68
N VAL A 12 -26.93 28.27 16.92
CA VAL A 12 -27.16 27.15 15.94
C VAL A 12 -26.15 27.18 14.81
N ALA A 13 -25.78 28.36 14.29
CA ALA A 13 -24.77 28.50 13.25
C ALA A 13 -23.37 28.09 13.71
N VAL A 14 -23.00 28.35 14.97
CA VAL A 14 -21.70 27.94 15.55
C VAL A 14 -21.64 26.43 15.76
N ILE A 15 -22.74 25.80 16.19
CA ILE A 15 -22.81 24.33 16.35
C ILE A 15 -22.75 23.63 15.00
N ALA A 16 -23.40 24.16 13.96
CA ALA A 16 -23.33 23.61 12.60
C ALA A 16 -21.90 23.69 11.98
N ALA A 17 -21.15 24.75 12.30
CA ALA A 17 -19.77 24.93 11.85
C ALA A 17 -18.79 23.96 12.54
N LEU A 18 -19.06 23.58 13.80
CA LEU A 18 -18.23 22.62 14.54
C LEU A 18 -18.39 21.16 14.06
N VAL A 19 -19.55 20.81 13.49
CA VAL A 19 -19.78 19.46 12.96
C VAL A 19 -19.08 19.25 11.60
N ALA A 20 -18.83 20.31 10.84
CA ALA A 20 -18.14 20.24 9.55
C ALA A 20 -16.61 20.05 9.67
N ALA A 21 -16.02 20.23 10.86
CA ALA A 21 -14.57 20.20 11.06
C ALA A 21 -13.98 18.80 11.30
N CYS A 22 -14.80 17.75 11.35
CA CYS A 22 -14.35 16.37 11.54
C CYS A 22 -14.64 15.49 10.31
N ALA A 23 -14.28 15.93 9.12
CA ALA A 23 -14.16 15.02 7.98
C ALA A 23 -12.91 14.16 8.19
N ARG A 24 -12.97 13.20 9.13
CA ARG A 24 -12.01 12.09 9.14
C ARG A 24 -12.18 11.37 7.82
N THR A 25 -11.09 11.24 7.08
CA THR A 25 -11.08 10.41 5.88
C THR A 25 -11.54 9.00 6.27
N GLU A 26 -12.64 8.57 5.68
CA GLU A 26 -13.28 7.31 6.06
C GLU A 26 -12.45 6.15 5.51
N TRP A 27 -12.19 5.16 6.36
CA TRP A 27 -11.55 3.91 5.95
C TRP A 27 -12.53 3.07 5.16
N ARG A 28 -12.13 2.65 3.96
CA ARG A 28 -12.92 1.80 3.06
C ARG A 28 -12.16 0.54 2.73
N GLU A 29 -12.87 -0.58 2.65
CA GLU A 29 -12.29 -1.82 2.15
C GLU A 29 -12.16 -1.72 0.63
N VAL A 30 -10.93 -1.89 0.14
CA VAL A 30 -10.58 -1.99 -1.27
C VAL A 30 -10.25 -3.44 -1.53
N GLU A 31 -11.00 -4.08 -2.42
CA GLU A 31 -10.77 -5.44 -2.88
C GLU A 31 -10.38 -5.43 -4.35
N THR A 32 -9.34 -6.16 -4.69
CA THR A 32 -8.82 -6.26 -6.05
C THR A 32 -8.68 -7.73 -6.44
N PRO A 33 -9.68 -8.30 -7.15
CA PRO A 33 -9.64 -9.70 -7.56
C PRO A 33 -8.40 -10.05 -8.40
N ASP A 34 -7.99 -9.17 -9.32
CA ASP A 34 -6.77 -9.35 -10.12
C ASP A 34 -5.50 -9.26 -9.25
N GLY A 35 -5.52 -8.39 -8.24
CA GLY A 35 -4.46 -8.28 -7.25
C GLY A 35 -4.42 -9.46 -6.30
N GLY A 36 -5.54 -10.11 -6.05
CA GLY A 36 -5.66 -11.20 -5.09
C GLY A 36 -5.56 -10.74 -3.64
N PHE A 37 -5.99 -9.51 -3.34
CA PHE A 37 -5.97 -8.97 -1.99
C PHE A 37 -7.15 -8.06 -1.69
N ARG A 38 -7.40 -7.84 -0.39
CA ARG A 38 -8.23 -6.76 0.15
C ARG A 38 -7.50 -6.06 1.28
N ILE A 39 -7.80 -4.76 1.44
CA ILE A 39 -7.15 -3.90 2.44
C ILE A 39 -8.02 -2.68 2.75
N LEU A 40 -7.90 -2.12 3.96
CA LEU A 40 -8.53 -0.84 4.29
C LEU A 40 -7.68 0.33 3.79
N MET A 41 -8.29 1.29 3.08
CA MET A 41 -7.63 2.51 2.60
C MET A 41 -8.43 3.76 2.99
N GLN A 42 -7.75 4.90 3.14
CA GLN A 42 -8.38 6.19 3.45
C GLN A 42 -8.84 6.90 2.17
N GLY A 43 -9.81 6.33 1.46
CA GLY A 43 -10.36 6.83 0.20
C GLY A 43 -10.11 5.90 -0.98
N ASP A 44 -10.44 6.38 -2.18
CA ASP A 44 -10.32 5.62 -3.42
C ASP A 44 -8.88 5.68 -3.94
N PRO A 45 -8.21 4.55 -4.19
CA PRO A 45 -6.83 4.55 -4.66
C PRO A 45 -6.73 4.89 -6.14
N ARG A 46 -5.70 5.66 -6.51
CA ARG A 46 -5.21 5.65 -7.88
C ARG A 46 -4.35 4.41 -8.12
N VAL A 47 -4.35 3.91 -9.35
CA VAL A 47 -3.58 2.72 -9.73
C VAL A 47 -2.46 3.11 -10.67
N GLU A 48 -1.23 2.79 -10.29
CA GLU A 48 -0.04 2.93 -11.11
C GLU A 48 0.42 1.55 -11.58
N LYS A 49 0.74 1.44 -12.87
CA LYS A 49 1.28 0.20 -13.45
C LYS A 49 2.74 0.39 -13.84
N SER A 50 3.52 -0.64 -13.64
CA SER A 50 4.94 -0.67 -14.01
C SER A 50 5.31 -1.99 -14.66
N ALA A 51 6.33 -1.94 -15.49
CA ALA A 51 6.95 -3.13 -16.06
C ALA A 51 8.47 -2.93 -16.10
N LEU A 52 9.21 -3.97 -15.77
CA LEU A 52 10.67 -3.99 -15.80
C LEU A 52 11.13 -5.25 -16.52
N ASP A 53 11.83 -5.08 -17.63
CA ASP A 53 12.45 -6.19 -18.35
C ASP A 53 13.71 -6.68 -17.63
N THR A 54 13.81 -7.98 -17.44
CA THR A 54 14.98 -8.63 -16.86
C THR A 54 15.44 -9.77 -17.80
N PRO A 55 16.68 -10.25 -17.66
CA PRO A 55 17.14 -11.41 -18.44
C PRO A 55 16.28 -12.67 -18.25
N SER A 56 15.64 -12.81 -17.10
CA SER A 56 14.78 -13.96 -16.76
C SER A 56 13.31 -13.75 -17.10
N GLY A 57 12.93 -12.62 -17.72
CA GLY A 57 11.56 -12.25 -18.09
C GLY A 57 11.14 -10.91 -17.53
N GLN A 58 9.89 -10.52 -17.79
CA GLN A 58 9.37 -9.24 -17.36
C GLN A 58 8.78 -9.33 -15.96
N ILE A 59 9.13 -8.36 -15.10
CA ILE A 59 8.45 -8.10 -13.82
C ILE A 59 7.39 -7.04 -14.06
N THR A 60 6.13 -7.40 -13.88
CA THR A 60 5.01 -6.45 -13.94
C THR A 60 4.55 -6.09 -12.54
N GLY A 61 4.11 -4.85 -12.35
CA GLY A 61 3.66 -4.38 -11.05
C GLY A 61 2.45 -3.46 -11.15
N ASN A 62 1.66 -3.48 -10.08
CA ASN A 62 0.54 -2.56 -9.87
C ASN A 62 0.65 -1.99 -8.46
N LEU A 63 0.49 -0.68 -8.32
CA LEU A 63 0.50 0.03 -7.04
C LEU A 63 -0.82 0.80 -6.90
N TYR A 64 -1.57 0.50 -5.87
CA TYR A 64 -2.78 1.19 -5.44
C TYR A 64 -2.38 2.18 -4.36
N LEU A 65 -2.56 3.48 -4.59
CA LEU A 65 -2.04 4.54 -3.75
C LEU A 65 -3.12 5.55 -3.39
N VAL A 66 -3.27 5.82 -2.09
CA VAL A 66 -4.06 6.92 -1.56
C VAL A 66 -3.12 7.93 -0.92
N GLU A 67 -3.19 9.17 -1.37
CA GLU A 67 -2.48 10.29 -0.76
C GLU A 67 -3.42 11.05 0.18
N VAL A 68 -2.99 11.24 1.40
CA VAL A 68 -3.61 12.12 2.37
C VAL A 68 -2.62 13.23 2.70
N LYS A 69 -3.06 14.27 3.40
CA LYS A 69 -2.17 15.39 3.72
C LYS A 69 -0.87 14.90 4.37
N ASP A 70 0.26 15.15 3.71
CA ASP A 70 1.63 14.84 4.15
C ASP A 70 1.92 13.34 4.43
N ALA A 71 1.06 12.43 3.93
CA ALA A 71 1.26 10.99 3.99
C ALA A 71 0.65 10.27 2.78
N ALA A 72 1.11 9.03 2.54
CA ALA A 72 0.54 8.15 1.53
C ALA A 72 0.49 6.70 2.03
N PHE A 73 -0.59 6.02 1.64
CA PHE A 73 -0.86 4.61 1.94
C PHE A 73 -0.90 3.86 0.62
N GLY A 74 -0.01 2.92 0.44
CA GLY A 74 0.13 2.17 -0.80
C GLY A 74 0.14 0.66 -0.59
N VAL A 75 -0.58 -0.05 -1.44
CA VAL A 75 -0.47 -1.50 -1.56
C VAL A 75 -0.19 -1.85 -3.00
N GLY A 76 0.84 -2.65 -3.22
CA GLY A 76 1.21 -3.07 -4.55
C GLY A 76 1.50 -4.56 -4.63
N TYR A 77 1.52 -5.07 -5.84
CA TYR A 77 2.04 -6.39 -6.13
C TYR A 77 2.89 -6.38 -7.39
N SER A 78 3.84 -7.29 -7.44
CA SER A 78 4.67 -7.54 -8.61
C SER A 78 4.77 -9.03 -8.86
N ASP A 79 4.51 -9.44 -10.09
CA ASP A 79 4.68 -10.82 -10.53
C ASP A 79 6.10 -11.00 -11.06
N PHE A 80 6.85 -11.87 -10.39
CA PHE A 80 8.22 -12.21 -10.76
C PHE A 80 8.26 -13.43 -11.69
N PRO A 81 9.17 -13.48 -12.64
CA PRO A 81 9.49 -14.72 -13.33
C PRO A 81 9.82 -15.85 -12.33
N VAL A 82 9.27 -17.04 -12.56
CA VAL A 82 9.46 -18.19 -11.66
C VAL A 82 10.94 -18.49 -11.42
N ALA A 83 11.77 -18.35 -12.43
CA ALA A 83 13.22 -18.55 -12.33
C ALA A 83 13.84 -17.65 -11.24
N ILE A 84 13.46 -16.37 -11.19
CA ILE A 84 13.98 -15.43 -10.17
C ILE A 84 13.61 -15.90 -8.75
N VAL A 85 12.37 -16.35 -8.56
CA VAL A 85 11.89 -16.79 -7.24
C VAL A 85 12.52 -18.12 -6.82
N GLN A 86 12.90 -18.97 -7.78
CA GLN A 86 13.60 -20.23 -7.50
C GLN A 86 15.09 -20.03 -7.15
N GLU A 87 15.73 -19.01 -7.72
CA GLU A 87 17.15 -18.72 -7.52
C GLU A 87 17.42 -17.85 -6.28
N ALA A 88 16.50 -16.94 -5.93
CA ALA A 88 16.65 -16.03 -4.81
C ALA A 88 15.84 -16.47 -3.60
N SER A 89 16.42 -16.31 -2.39
CA SER A 89 15.64 -16.49 -1.17
C SER A 89 14.59 -15.36 -1.03
N PRO A 90 13.47 -15.61 -0.34
CA PRO A 90 12.47 -14.55 -0.07
C PRO A 90 13.10 -13.30 0.56
N ARG A 91 14.03 -13.46 1.49
CA ARG A 91 14.71 -12.34 2.15
C ARG A 91 15.55 -11.50 1.19
N GLN A 92 16.21 -12.11 0.20
CA GLN A 92 16.94 -11.37 -0.85
C GLN A 92 15.98 -10.53 -1.69
N LEU A 93 14.83 -11.08 -2.11
CA LEU A 93 13.81 -10.34 -2.86
C LEU A 93 13.25 -9.18 -2.05
N PHE A 94 12.95 -9.41 -0.77
CA PHE A 94 12.49 -8.35 0.14
C PHE A 94 13.52 -7.24 0.31
N SER A 95 14.80 -7.59 0.43
CA SER A 95 15.87 -6.61 0.58
C SER A 95 15.97 -5.69 -0.65
N VAL A 96 15.85 -6.22 -1.86
CA VAL A 96 15.87 -5.43 -3.09
C VAL A 96 14.73 -4.41 -3.12
N VAL A 97 13.50 -4.83 -2.78
CA VAL A 97 12.34 -3.93 -2.74
C VAL A 97 12.46 -2.89 -1.63
N ARG A 98 12.85 -3.30 -0.42
CA ARG A 98 13.13 -2.41 0.71
C ARG A 98 14.17 -1.35 0.35
N ASP A 99 15.28 -1.77 -0.25
CA ASP A 99 16.38 -0.86 -0.61
C ASP A 99 15.97 0.12 -1.71
N GLY A 100 15.06 -0.26 -2.61
CA GLY A 100 14.40 0.64 -3.53
C GLY A 100 13.63 1.77 -2.83
N TRP A 101 12.86 1.43 -1.80
CA TRP A 101 12.18 2.41 -0.95
C TRP A 101 13.16 3.30 -0.19
N MET A 102 14.27 2.72 0.33
CA MET A 102 15.32 3.49 1.00
C MET A 102 15.93 4.57 0.10
N LYS A 103 16.21 4.23 -1.16
CA LYS A 103 16.72 5.20 -2.14
C LYS A 103 15.72 6.33 -2.38
N ARG A 104 14.41 6.01 -2.48
CA ARG A 104 13.36 6.99 -2.73
C ARG A 104 13.23 8.05 -1.63
N ILE A 105 13.38 7.67 -0.36
CA ILE A 105 13.29 8.59 0.78
C ILE A 105 14.65 9.04 1.31
N GLN A 106 15.75 8.72 0.59
CA GLN A 106 17.12 8.96 1.07
C GLN A 106 17.28 8.49 2.52
N GLY A 107 16.71 7.33 2.81
CA GLY A 107 16.45 6.85 4.15
C GLY A 107 17.53 5.99 4.75
N LYS A 108 17.45 5.88 6.09
CA LYS A 108 18.22 4.90 6.88
C LYS A 108 17.25 3.95 7.56
N LEU A 109 17.54 2.66 7.50
CA LEU A 109 16.77 1.64 8.20
C LEU A 109 16.90 1.85 9.71
N GLN A 110 15.79 1.62 10.43
CA GLN A 110 15.81 1.52 11.90
C GLN A 110 16.26 0.13 12.36
N ASN A 111 16.05 -0.89 11.51
CA ASN A 111 16.53 -2.27 11.68
C ASN A 111 16.60 -2.95 10.30
N ASP A 112 17.24 -4.11 10.20
CA ASP A 112 17.40 -4.89 8.96
C ASP A 112 16.11 -5.56 8.45
N GLY A 113 15.00 -5.29 9.11
CA GLY A 113 13.71 -5.93 8.87
C GLY A 113 13.49 -7.14 9.78
N THR A 114 12.24 -7.30 10.21
CA THR A 114 11.79 -8.41 11.04
C THR A 114 11.06 -9.43 10.18
N ASP A 115 11.43 -10.69 10.28
CA ASP A 115 10.71 -11.76 9.57
C ASP A 115 9.32 -11.93 10.16
N ILE A 116 8.32 -11.93 9.29
CA ILE A 116 6.91 -12.14 9.62
C ILE A 116 6.32 -13.18 8.69
N LYS A 117 5.09 -13.61 8.96
CA LYS A 117 4.33 -14.49 8.06
C LYS A 117 2.95 -13.94 7.80
N LEU A 118 2.52 -14.01 6.54
CA LEU A 118 1.13 -13.80 6.17
C LEU A 118 0.38 -15.13 6.31
N GLU A 119 -0.77 -15.09 7.01
CA GLU A 119 -1.62 -16.28 7.25
C GLU A 119 -0.85 -17.49 7.84
N ASN A 120 0.18 -17.23 8.65
CA ASN A 120 1.09 -18.24 9.20
C ASN A 120 1.80 -19.13 8.16
N LYS A 121 1.68 -18.84 6.88
CA LYS A 121 2.15 -19.67 5.77
C LYS A 121 3.22 -18.96 4.95
N TYR A 122 2.92 -17.78 4.42
CA TYR A 122 3.75 -17.13 3.43
C TYR A 122 4.83 -16.27 4.10
N PRO A 123 6.09 -16.34 3.63
CA PRO A 123 7.16 -15.52 4.19
C PRO A 123 6.91 -14.05 3.95
N GLY A 124 7.34 -13.21 4.90
CA GLY A 124 7.27 -11.77 4.80
C GLY A 124 8.34 -11.07 5.63
N MET A 125 8.43 -9.76 5.45
CA MET A 125 9.34 -8.87 6.17
C MET A 125 8.60 -7.60 6.56
N GLU A 126 8.71 -7.19 7.83
CA GLU A 126 8.31 -5.86 8.28
C GLU A 126 9.56 -4.99 8.46
N PHE A 127 9.53 -3.75 7.99
CA PHE A 127 10.64 -2.81 8.13
C PHE A 127 10.14 -1.39 8.38
N ALA A 128 11.01 -0.58 8.99
CA ALA A 128 10.78 0.83 9.24
C ALA A 128 12.04 1.62 8.90
N ALA A 129 11.84 2.84 8.41
CA ALA A 129 12.92 3.73 8.07
C ALA A 129 12.58 5.19 8.33
N SER A 130 13.62 6.00 8.46
CA SER A 130 13.51 7.46 8.51
C SER A 130 14.43 8.04 7.43
N GLY A 131 14.01 9.12 6.81
CA GLY A 131 14.77 9.77 5.75
C GLY A 131 14.20 11.14 5.43
N GLN A 132 14.34 11.56 4.19
CA GLN A 132 13.79 12.82 3.71
C GLN A 132 13.07 12.60 2.37
N LEU A 133 11.98 13.33 2.17
CA LEU A 133 11.26 13.42 0.91
C LEU A 133 11.01 14.91 0.64
N ASP A 134 11.51 15.39 -0.50
CA ASP A 134 11.42 16.81 -0.89
C ASP A 134 11.94 17.77 0.20
N GLY A 135 13.05 17.40 0.86
CA GLY A 135 13.70 18.21 1.90
C GLY A 135 12.97 18.23 3.25
N ARG A 136 11.93 17.42 3.43
CA ARG A 136 11.18 17.28 4.68
C ARG A 136 11.45 15.91 5.31
N ASP A 137 11.49 15.86 6.65
CA ASP A 137 11.62 14.58 7.36
C ASP A 137 10.51 13.63 6.96
N ALA A 138 10.91 12.44 6.52
CA ALA A 138 10.03 11.37 6.11
C ALA A 138 10.21 10.14 6.99
N TYR A 139 9.11 9.47 7.23
CA TYR A 139 9.03 8.20 7.93
C TYR A 139 8.35 7.17 7.03
N LEU A 140 8.83 5.94 7.06
CA LEU A 140 8.29 4.84 6.28
C LEU A 140 8.14 3.60 7.15
N ARG A 141 7.00 2.92 7.02
CA ARG A 141 6.81 1.55 7.50
C ARG A 141 6.23 0.70 6.39
N GLY A 142 6.72 -0.54 6.29
CA GLY A 142 6.29 -1.45 5.25
C GLY A 142 6.27 -2.90 5.68
N ARG A 143 5.38 -3.65 5.03
CA ARG A 143 5.35 -5.11 5.04
C ARG A 143 5.47 -5.62 3.63
N LEU A 144 6.32 -6.60 3.45
CA LEU A 144 6.50 -7.32 2.20
C LEU A 144 6.09 -8.77 2.41
N TYR A 145 5.45 -9.39 1.41
CA TYR A 145 5.04 -10.79 1.47
C TYR A 145 5.29 -11.45 0.12
N LEU A 146 5.76 -12.69 0.13
CA LEU A 146 5.91 -13.49 -1.09
C LEU A 146 4.90 -14.64 -1.07
N VAL A 147 4.02 -14.63 -2.07
CA VAL A 147 2.99 -15.65 -2.27
C VAL A 147 3.19 -16.26 -3.65
N ASP A 148 3.70 -17.48 -3.70
CA ASP A 148 4.16 -18.14 -4.93
C ASP A 148 5.23 -17.28 -5.63
N ASN A 149 4.94 -16.73 -6.80
CA ASN A 149 5.84 -15.82 -7.54
C ASN A 149 5.41 -14.34 -7.47
N ARG A 150 4.39 -14.02 -6.65
CA ARG A 150 3.90 -12.66 -6.47
C ARG A 150 4.42 -12.05 -5.16
N LEU A 151 5.09 -10.92 -5.27
CA LEU A 151 5.53 -10.14 -4.13
C LEU A 151 4.53 -9.01 -3.87
N TYR A 152 3.95 -8.99 -2.69
CA TYR A 152 3.11 -7.90 -2.19
C TYR A 152 3.94 -6.94 -1.36
N GLN A 153 3.62 -5.64 -1.48
CA GLN A 153 4.18 -4.58 -0.68
C GLN A 153 3.06 -3.71 -0.11
N VAL A 154 3.03 -3.57 1.21
CA VAL A 154 2.06 -2.74 1.94
C VAL A 154 2.86 -1.66 2.64
N ILE A 155 2.77 -0.42 2.17
CA ILE A 155 3.71 0.65 2.52
C ILE A 155 2.95 1.90 2.97
N VAL A 156 3.40 2.48 4.07
CA VAL A 156 2.98 3.81 4.53
C VAL A 156 4.22 4.70 4.58
N PHE A 157 4.14 5.88 4.00
CA PHE A 157 5.21 6.87 4.08
C PHE A 157 4.66 8.29 4.17
N GLY A 158 5.40 9.18 4.81
CA GLY A 158 5.01 10.57 5.00
C GLY A 158 5.70 11.21 6.21
N THR A 159 5.21 12.36 6.67
CA THR A 159 5.71 12.96 7.91
C THR A 159 5.20 12.20 9.13
N LYS A 160 5.98 12.14 10.18
CA LYS A 160 5.61 11.41 11.41
C LYS A 160 4.31 11.93 12.04
N SER A 161 4.06 13.23 11.94
CA SER A 161 2.83 13.87 12.45
C SER A 161 1.58 13.53 11.65
N ALA A 162 1.73 13.20 10.36
CA ALA A 162 0.62 12.85 9.47
C ALA A 162 0.26 11.35 9.51
N MET A 163 1.04 10.55 10.23
CA MET A 163 0.87 9.09 10.31
C MET A 163 0.71 8.63 11.77
N PRO A 164 -0.48 8.77 12.38
CA PRO A 164 -0.74 8.20 13.69
C PRO A 164 -0.45 6.69 13.70
N VAL A 165 0.14 6.19 14.78
CA VAL A 165 0.49 4.77 14.91
C VAL A 165 -0.75 3.87 14.77
N SER A 166 -1.92 4.33 15.24
CA SER A 166 -3.20 3.65 15.05
C SER A 166 -3.51 3.40 13.56
N ASP A 167 -3.36 4.43 12.74
CA ASP A 167 -3.68 4.40 11.32
C ASP A 167 -2.70 3.50 10.56
N ILE A 168 -1.40 3.60 10.89
CA ILE A 168 -0.38 2.70 10.34
C ILE A 168 -0.72 1.24 10.67
N ASN A 169 -1.02 0.94 11.93
CA ASN A 169 -1.31 -0.43 12.36
C ASN A 169 -2.61 -0.95 11.74
N GLN A 170 -3.65 -0.10 11.63
CA GLN A 170 -4.90 -0.44 10.97
C GLN A 170 -4.68 -0.79 9.51
N PHE A 171 -3.97 0.06 8.76
CA PHE A 171 -3.66 -0.18 7.35
C PHE A 171 -2.84 -1.45 7.16
N LEU A 172 -1.65 -1.53 7.78
CA LEU A 172 -0.75 -2.69 7.63
C LEU A 172 -1.38 -4.00 8.11
N GLY A 173 -2.23 -3.94 9.15
CA GLY A 173 -2.89 -5.11 9.72
C GLY A 173 -4.14 -5.56 8.95
N SER A 174 -4.70 -4.72 8.09
CA SER A 174 -5.91 -5.02 7.34
C SER A 174 -5.68 -5.83 6.06
N PHE A 175 -4.43 -5.96 5.61
CA PHE A 175 -4.09 -6.70 4.39
C PHE A 175 -4.44 -8.18 4.52
N LYS A 176 -5.21 -8.70 3.56
CA LYS A 176 -5.60 -10.11 3.47
C LYS A 176 -5.56 -10.57 2.03
N LEU A 177 -5.25 -11.85 1.82
CA LEU A 177 -5.41 -12.47 0.51
C LEU A 177 -6.89 -12.75 0.23
N VAL A 178 -7.25 -12.64 -1.05
CA VAL A 178 -8.53 -13.12 -1.59
C VAL A 178 -8.26 -13.99 -2.80
N PRO A 179 -9.21 -14.89 -3.19
CA PRO A 179 -9.05 -15.68 -4.40
C PRO A 179 -8.82 -14.78 -5.62
N ARG A 180 -7.82 -15.11 -6.42
CA ARG A 180 -7.55 -14.41 -7.68
C ARG A 180 -8.51 -14.89 -8.75
N HIS A 181 -9.07 -13.99 -9.54
CA HIS A 181 -9.62 -14.35 -10.82
C HIS A 181 -8.45 -14.57 -11.80
N GLU A 182 -8.15 -15.82 -12.11
CA GLU A 182 -7.26 -16.09 -13.23
C GLU A 182 -7.95 -15.59 -14.49
N THR A 183 -7.42 -14.52 -15.08
CA THR A 183 -7.81 -14.14 -16.44
C THR A 183 -7.38 -15.31 -17.32
N ALA A 184 -8.36 -16.09 -17.80
CA ALA A 184 -8.10 -17.23 -18.64
C ALA A 184 -7.20 -16.78 -19.81
N THR A 185 -5.98 -17.30 -19.85
CA THR A 185 -5.09 -17.13 -21.00
C THR A 185 -5.81 -17.81 -22.15
N VAL A 186 -6.43 -17.04 -23.04
CA VAL A 186 -6.98 -17.58 -24.29
C VAL A 186 -5.82 -18.17 -25.05
N LYS A 187 -5.69 -19.50 -24.97
CA LYS A 187 -4.86 -20.25 -25.92
C LYS A 187 -5.47 -20.02 -27.30
N ILE A 188 -4.86 -19.13 -28.07
CA ILE A 188 -5.10 -19.06 -29.51
C ILE A 188 -4.51 -20.35 -30.06
N GLU A 189 -5.32 -21.38 -30.20
CA GLU A 189 -5.01 -22.53 -31.03
C GLU A 189 -4.85 -22.00 -32.46
N ALA A 190 -3.61 -21.94 -32.91
CA ALA A 190 -3.30 -21.71 -34.31
C ALA A 190 -3.92 -22.86 -35.13
N ASN A 191 -5.08 -22.55 -35.71
CA ASN A 191 -5.77 -23.47 -36.62
C ASN A 191 -4.89 -23.70 -37.86
N LYS A 192 -4.11 -24.77 -37.85
CA LYS A 192 -3.33 -25.24 -38.97
C LYS A 192 -4.29 -25.89 -39.94
N LYS A 193 -4.71 -25.13 -40.96
CA LYS A 193 -5.51 -25.66 -42.07
C LYS A 193 -4.63 -26.47 -43.01
N PRO A 194 -5.09 -27.63 -43.50
CA PRO A 194 -4.35 -28.56 -44.35
C PRO A 194 -4.01 -27.99 -45.72
#